data_2b77db916d9ff9ef9bd62f49790372bc
#
_entry.id   2b77db916d9ff9ef9bd62f49790372bc
#
_cell.length_a   1.000
_cell.length_b   1.000
_cell.length_c   1.000
_cell.angle_alpha   90.00
_cell.angle_beta   90.00
_cell.angle_gamma   90.00
#
_symmetry.space_group_name_H-M   'P 1'
#
loop_
_entity.id
_entity.type
_entity.pdbx_description
1 polymer ?
#
loop_
_entity_poly.entity_id
_entity_poly.type
_entity_poly.pdbx_seq_one_letter_code
_entity_poly.pdbx_strand_id
1 'polypeptide(L)'
;DTSYIALASNAVRTGIVGAYNACGHELEGIGVQGSNGISIYGLNMVSTGLTEEKAKRFGFNPAVVESTDLQKAAFMEDENEDVTIKIVYDKDTRKVLGAQMVSRMDISMGIHMFSLAIQEGVTIDRLQLLDLFFLPHFNQPLSYIAKAAISAK
;
A
#
# COMPACT_ATOMS: atom_id res chain seq x y z
N ASP A 1 5.88 0.03 19.61
CA ASP A 1 5.12 1.19 20.03
C ASP A 1 3.63 0.98 19.78
N THR A 2 2.79 1.21 20.79
CA THR A 2 1.36 0.99 20.68
C THR A 2 0.68 2.30 20.31
N SER A 3 0.12 2.40 19.11
CA SER A 3 -0.75 3.50 18.73
C SER A 3 -2.19 3.01 18.57
N TYR A 4 -3.13 3.83 19.02
CA TYR A 4 -4.55 3.54 18.85
C TYR A 4 -4.99 3.92 17.44
N ILE A 5 -5.45 2.91 16.68
CA ILE A 5 -5.95 3.09 15.30
C ILE A 5 -7.42 2.65 15.26
N ALA A 6 -8.32 3.64 15.38
CA ALA A 6 -9.76 3.43 15.42
C ALA A 6 -10.34 3.24 14.01
N LEU A 7 -10.29 2.01 13.50
CA LEU A 7 -10.86 1.61 12.20
C LEU A 7 -11.80 0.42 12.37
N ALA A 8 -12.94 0.44 11.69
CA ALA A 8 -13.92 -0.66 11.70
C ALA A 8 -13.29 -1.99 11.28
N SER A 9 -12.41 -1.99 10.26
CA SER A 9 -11.69 -3.17 9.81
C SER A 9 -10.77 -3.76 10.89
N ASN A 10 -10.18 -2.94 11.75
CA ASN A 10 -9.38 -3.40 12.89
C ASN A 10 -10.28 -4.04 13.96
N ALA A 11 -11.45 -3.46 14.24
CA ALA A 11 -12.41 -4.02 15.18
C ALA A 11 -12.90 -5.41 14.74
N VAL A 12 -13.20 -5.58 13.45
CA VAL A 12 -13.57 -6.89 12.87
C VAL A 12 -12.46 -7.92 13.08
N ARG A 13 -11.21 -7.58 12.72
CA ARG A 13 -10.07 -8.52 12.86
C ARG A 13 -9.78 -8.88 14.31
N THR A 14 -9.82 -7.91 15.22
CA THR A 14 -9.64 -8.20 16.65
C THR A 14 -10.79 -9.03 17.21
N GLY A 15 -12.02 -8.82 16.73
CA GLY A 15 -13.16 -9.65 17.06
C GLY A 15 -12.99 -11.10 16.61
N ILE A 16 -12.46 -11.32 15.41
CA ILE A 16 -12.13 -12.66 14.90
C ILE A 16 -11.10 -13.35 15.81
N VAL A 17 -9.99 -12.67 16.11
CA VAL A 17 -8.95 -13.20 17.01
C VAL A 17 -9.54 -13.54 18.38
N GLY A 18 -10.35 -12.62 18.94
CA GLY A 18 -11.00 -12.84 20.24
C GLY A 18 -11.95 -14.05 20.23
N ALA A 19 -12.77 -14.20 19.18
CA ALA A 19 -13.69 -15.32 19.04
C ALA A 19 -12.97 -16.65 18.93
N TYR A 20 -11.92 -16.76 18.12
CA TYR A 20 -11.11 -17.97 18.00
C TYR A 20 -10.51 -18.37 19.35
N ASN A 21 -9.88 -17.43 20.05
CA ASN A 21 -9.27 -17.69 21.35
C ASN A 21 -10.32 -18.08 22.41
N ALA A 22 -11.49 -17.45 22.39
CA ALA A 22 -12.59 -17.83 23.30
C ALA A 22 -13.12 -19.26 23.06
N CYS A 23 -12.99 -19.77 21.82
CA CYS A 23 -13.33 -21.14 21.46
C CYS A 23 -12.19 -22.15 21.65
N GLY A 24 -11.08 -21.74 22.25
CA GLY A 24 -9.92 -22.59 22.51
C GLY A 24 -8.96 -22.80 21.34
N HIS A 25 -9.09 -21.97 20.27
CA HIS A 25 -8.13 -21.94 19.16
C HIS A 25 -7.13 -20.81 19.37
N GLU A 26 -5.84 -21.13 19.43
CA GLU A 26 -4.79 -20.12 19.54
C GLU A 26 -4.63 -19.37 18.22
N LEU A 27 -4.97 -18.09 18.23
CA LEU A 27 -4.78 -17.19 17.10
C LEU A 27 -4.15 -15.89 17.60
N GLU A 28 -3.00 -15.55 17.04
CA GLU A 28 -2.33 -14.28 17.33
C GLU A 28 -2.68 -13.21 16.29
N GLY A 29 -2.79 -11.96 16.75
CA GLY A 29 -2.96 -10.82 15.86
C GLY A 29 -1.63 -10.43 15.21
N ILE A 30 -1.62 -10.24 13.91
CA ILE A 30 -0.45 -9.84 13.11
C ILE A 30 -0.18 -8.32 13.13
N GLY A 31 -0.82 -7.58 14.01
CA GLY A 31 -0.72 -6.12 14.08
C GLY A 31 -1.58 -5.40 13.02
N VAL A 32 -1.39 -4.08 12.94
CA VAL A 32 -2.16 -3.22 12.03
C VAL A 32 -1.24 -2.18 11.39
N GLN A 33 -1.41 -1.95 10.10
CA GLN A 33 -0.68 -0.93 9.33
C GLN A 33 -1.46 0.38 9.21
N GLY A 34 -2.72 0.43 9.67
CA GLY A 34 -3.57 1.60 9.55
C GLY A 34 -4.06 1.86 8.12
N SER A 35 -4.27 0.77 7.35
CA SER A 35 -4.79 0.88 5.98
C SER A 35 -6.14 1.57 5.98
N ASN A 36 -6.27 2.63 5.18
CA ASN A 36 -7.47 3.45 5.10
C ASN A 36 -7.61 4.09 3.72
N GLY A 37 -8.79 4.62 3.45
CA GLY A 37 -9.08 5.34 2.22
C GLY A 37 -10.16 6.37 2.43
N ILE A 38 -10.18 7.37 1.56
CA ILE A 38 -11.19 8.42 1.51
C ILE A 38 -11.47 8.77 0.05
N SER A 39 -12.73 9.06 -0.25
CA SER A 39 -13.15 9.60 -1.55
C SER A 39 -13.82 10.95 -1.33
N ILE A 40 -13.28 12.00 -1.93
CA ILE A 40 -13.79 13.38 -1.81
C ILE A 40 -13.83 14.01 -3.19
N TYR A 41 -15.02 14.43 -3.61
CA TYR A 41 -15.25 15.10 -4.92
C TYR A 41 -14.64 14.34 -6.11
N GLY A 42 -14.76 13.00 -6.10
CA GLY A 42 -14.23 12.14 -7.16
C GLY A 42 -12.71 11.91 -7.10
N LEU A 43 -12.04 12.37 -6.06
CA LEU A 43 -10.64 12.07 -5.80
C LEU A 43 -10.55 10.96 -4.74
N ASN A 44 -9.97 9.85 -5.11
CA ASN A 44 -9.75 8.68 -4.24
C ASN A 44 -8.33 8.72 -3.71
N MET A 45 -8.20 8.65 -2.39
CA MET A 45 -6.91 8.60 -1.70
C MET A 45 -6.88 7.38 -0.78
N VAL A 46 -5.83 6.57 -0.89
CA VAL A 46 -5.65 5.38 -0.06
C VAL A 46 -4.25 5.34 0.52
N SER A 47 -4.13 4.80 1.72
CA SER A 47 -2.85 4.72 2.40
C SER A 47 -2.72 3.48 3.28
N THR A 48 -1.49 3.04 3.49
CA THR A 48 -1.14 1.99 4.45
C THR A 48 0.27 2.23 5.01
N GLY A 49 0.51 1.78 6.23
CA GLY A 49 1.81 1.85 6.87
C GLY A 49 2.22 3.26 7.28
N LEU A 50 3.50 3.54 7.21
CA LEU A 50 4.10 4.77 7.71
C LEU A 50 4.25 5.83 6.61
N THR A 51 3.98 7.08 6.98
CA THR A 51 4.49 8.22 6.22
C THR A 51 5.99 8.40 6.49
N GLU A 52 6.69 9.14 5.63
CA GLU A 52 8.11 9.46 5.84
C GLU A 52 8.37 10.07 7.23
N GLU A 53 7.52 11.01 7.64
CA GLU A 53 7.62 11.66 8.94
C GLU A 53 7.44 10.67 10.11
N LYS A 54 6.42 9.81 10.02
CA LYS A 54 6.21 8.77 11.04
C LYS A 54 7.35 7.76 11.07
N ALA A 55 7.87 7.35 9.92
CA ALA A 55 9.02 6.45 9.85
C ALA A 55 10.24 7.03 10.56
N LYS A 56 10.57 8.30 10.32
CA LYS A 56 11.65 9.02 11.05
C LYS A 56 11.40 9.05 12.55
N ARG A 57 10.16 9.33 12.98
CA ARG A 57 9.77 9.36 14.40
C ARG A 57 9.93 8.00 15.08
N PHE A 58 9.73 6.90 14.35
CA PHE A 58 9.94 5.54 14.86
C PHE A 58 11.38 5.04 14.73
N GLY A 59 12.32 5.89 14.32
CA GLY A 59 13.75 5.57 14.29
C GLY A 59 14.22 4.83 13.04
N PHE A 60 13.38 4.76 12.00
CA PHE A 60 13.80 4.25 10.69
C PHE A 60 14.62 5.30 9.93
N ASN A 61 15.39 4.84 8.96
CA ASN A 61 16.10 5.66 7.98
C ASN A 61 15.32 5.68 6.64
N PRO A 62 14.19 6.44 6.54
CA PRO A 62 13.33 6.32 5.38
C PRO A 62 13.90 6.98 4.14
N ALA A 63 13.63 6.36 3.00
CA ALA A 63 13.66 6.96 1.70
C ALA A 63 12.26 6.92 1.07
N VAL A 64 12.06 7.75 0.08
CA VAL A 64 10.79 7.91 -0.61
C VAL A 64 11.01 7.85 -2.10
N VAL A 65 10.14 7.14 -2.78
CA VAL A 65 9.95 7.27 -4.24
C VAL A 65 8.53 7.74 -4.49
N GLU A 66 8.40 8.63 -5.45
CA GLU A 66 7.12 9.16 -5.90
C GLU A 66 7.06 9.10 -7.42
N SER A 67 5.94 8.69 -7.97
CA SER A 67 5.72 8.57 -9.40
C SER A 67 4.26 8.86 -9.73
N THR A 68 4.04 9.48 -10.88
CA THR A 68 2.72 9.69 -11.45
C THR A 68 2.70 9.08 -12.84
N ASP A 69 1.68 8.27 -13.12
CA ASP A 69 1.51 7.63 -14.41
C ASP A 69 0.04 7.25 -14.63
N LEU A 70 -0.36 7.09 -15.89
CA LEU A 70 -1.69 6.59 -16.23
C LEU A 70 -1.91 5.19 -15.67
N GLN A 71 -3.13 4.89 -15.25
CA GLN A 71 -3.49 3.54 -14.81
C GLN A 71 -3.45 2.54 -15.97
N LYS A 72 -4.01 2.92 -17.12
CA LYS A 72 -4.10 2.08 -18.32
C LYS A 72 -3.16 2.59 -19.41
N ALA A 73 -2.99 1.79 -20.46
CA ALA A 73 -2.24 2.21 -21.64
C ALA A 73 -2.87 3.48 -22.28
N ALA A 74 -2.01 4.40 -22.71
CA ALA A 74 -2.45 5.72 -23.22
C ALA A 74 -3.33 5.67 -24.47
N PHE A 75 -3.32 4.54 -25.22
CA PHE A 75 -4.15 4.34 -26.40
C PHE A 75 -5.59 3.87 -26.08
N MET A 76 -5.89 3.63 -24.78
CA MET A 76 -7.23 3.26 -24.36
C MET A 76 -8.14 4.49 -24.40
N GLU A 77 -9.30 4.34 -25.06
CA GLU A 77 -10.33 5.40 -25.17
C GLU A 77 -11.28 5.46 -23.96
N ASP A 78 -11.23 4.44 -23.09
CA ASP A 78 -11.98 4.39 -21.84
C ASP A 78 -11.45 5.41 -20.82
N GLU A 79 -12.22 5.62 -19.75
CA GLU A 79 -11.79 6.41 -18.60
C GLU A 79 -10.40 5.95 -18.14
N ASN A 80 -9.44 6.87 -18.16
CA ASN A 80 -8.04 6.60 -17.85
C ASN A 80 -7.43 7.87 -17.23
N GLU A 81 -7.07 7.78 -15.96
CA GLU A 81 -6.59 8.91 -15.17
C GLU A 81 -5.22 8.60 -14.56
N ASP A 82 -4.51 9.65 -14.21
CA ASP A 82 -3.25 9.54 -13.51
C ASP A 82 -3.42 8.90 -12.13
N VAL A 83 -2.48 8.05 -11.79
CA VAL A 83 -2.26 7.53 -10.44
C VAL A 83 -0.95 8.09 -9.93
N THR A 84 -1.00 8.88 -8.89
CA THR A 84 0.20 9.29 -8.15
C THR A 84 0.39 8.32 -7.00
N ILE A 85 1.59 7.74 -6.91
CA ILE A 85 1.98 6.82 -5.84
C ILE A 85 3.24 7.33 -5.15
N LYS A 86 3.23 7.24 -3.82
CA LYS A 86 4.38 7.48 -2.95
C LYS A 86 4.65 6.22 -2.15
N ILE A 87 5.87 5.69 -2.24
CA ILE A 87 6.31 4.53 -1.45
C ILE A 87 7.40 4.99 -0.49
N VAL A 88 7.22 4.64 0.78
CA VAL A 88 8.20 4.86 1.85
C VAL A 88 8.88 3.53 2.14
N TYR A 89 10.19 3.50 2.14
CA TYR A 89 10.98 2.31 2.47
C TYR A 89 12.18 2.68 3.35
N ASP A 90 12.69 1.72 4.07
CA ASP A 90 13.89 1.90 4.90
C ASP A 90 15.15 1.74 4.05
N LYS A 91 16.06 2.71 4.08
CA LYS A 91 17.31 2.68 3.29
C LYS A 91 18.23 1.52 3.66
N ASP A 92 18.25 1.15 4.94
CA ASP A 92 19.21 0.18 5.46
C ASP A 92 18.78 -1.26 5.16
N THR A 93 17.48 -1.54 5.29
CA THR A 93 16.91 -2.87 5.06
C THR A 93 16.22 -3.03 3.71
N ARG A 94 15.98 -1.93 3.02
CA ARG A 94 15.19 -1.85 1.77
C ARG A 94 13.73 -2.27 1.93
N LYS A 95 13.26 -2.55 3.15
CA LYS A 95 11.87 -2.97 3.43
C LYS A 95 10.89 -1.83 3.21
N VAL A 96 9.74 -2.17 2.63
CA VAL A 96 8.61 -1.24 2.50
C VAL A 96 8.04 -0.92 3.87
N LEU A 97 7.89 0.36 4.16
CA LEU A 97 7.35 0.88 5.42
C LEU A 97 5.96 1.47 5.26
N GLY A 98 5.62 1.94 4.07
CA GLY A 98 4.32 2.55 3.80
C GLY A 98 4.12 2.89 2.34
N ALA A 99 2.85 3.13 1.98
CA ALA A 99 2.47 3.62 0.67
C ALA A 99 1.24 4.54 0.76
N GLN A 100 1.20 5.54 -0.11
CA GLN A 100 0.06 6.43 -0.31
C GLN A 100 -0.21 6.54 -1.81
N MET A 101 -1.48 6.48 -2.20
CA MET A 101 -1.87 6.63 -3.60
C MET A 101 -3.07 7.57 -3.73
N VAL A 102 -3.11 8.28 -4.85
CA VAL A 102 -4.21 9.18 -5.19
C VAL A 102 -4.52 9.09 -6.68
N SER A 103 -5.80 9.04 -7.02
CA SER A 103 -6.32 9.04 -8.40
C SER A 103 -7.79 9.42 -8.43
N ARG A 104 -8.30 9.77 -9.61
CA ARG A 104 -9.75 9.80 -9.86
C ARG A 104 -10.30 8.39 -10.14
N MET A 105 -9.47 7.44 -10.53
CA MET A 105 -9.84 6.03 -10.68
C MET A 105 -9.98 5.33 -9.33
N ASP A 106 -10.66 4.20 -9.29
CA ASP A 106 -10.64 3.30 -8.14
C ASP A 106 -9.29 2.55 -8.06
N ILE A 107 -8.48 2.94 -7.10
CA ILE A 107 -7.18 2.36 -6.80
C ILE A 107 -7.17 1.61 -5.47
N SER A 108 -8.34 1.40 -4.86
CA SER A 108 -8.47 0.91 -3.49
C SER A 108 -7.83 -0.47 -3.28
N MET A 109 -7.95 -1.38 -4.24
CA MET A 109 -7.38 -2.72 -4.12
C MET A 109 -5.85 -2.73 -4.18
N GLY A 110 -5.23 -1.77 -4.89
CA GLY A 110 -3.77 -1.68 -5.01
C GLY A 110 -3.06 -1.46 -3.68
N ILE A 111 -3.69 -0.76 -2.73
CA ILE A 111 -3.09 -0.51 -1.41
C ILE A 111 -2.95 -1.76 -0.55
N HIS A 112 -3.80 -2.76 -0.74
CA HIS A 112 -3.77 -4.01 0.04
C HIS A 112 -2.50 -4.82 -0.23
N MET A 113 -1.95 -4.75 -1.43
CA MET A 113 -0.66 -5.35 -1.76
C MET A 113 0.47 -4.75 -0.90
N PHE A 114 0.47 -3.43 -0.70
CA PHE A 114 1.44 -2.77 0.17
C PHE A 114 1.23 -3.13 1.64
N SER A 115 -0.02 -3.30 2.07
CA SER A 115 -0.30 -3.78 3.43
C SER A 115 0.30 -5.16 3.66
N LEU A 116 0.14 -6.10 2.71
CA LEU A 116 0.77 -7.42 2.76
C LEU A 116 2.30 -7.32 2.70
N ALA A 117 2.83 -6.48 1.79
CA ALA A 117 4.27 -6.27 1.67
C ALA A 117 4.92 -5.80 2.98
N ILE A 118 4.24 -4.94 3.74
CA ILE A 118 4.70 -4.47 5.05
C ILE A 118 4.66 -5.61 6.08
N GLN A 119 3.57 -6.37 6.12
CA GLN A 119 3.41 -7.51 7.05
C GLN A 119 4.49 -8.56 6.85
N GLU A 120 4.80 -8.86 5.59
CA GLU A 120 5.80 -9.89 5.23
C GLU A 120 7.23 -9.33 5.09
N GLY A 121 7.45 -8.04 5.38
CA GLY A 121 8.76 -7.41 5.30
C GLY A 121 9.38 -7.43 3.90
N VAL A 122 8.54 -7.30 2.87
CA VAL A 122 8.96 -7.28 1.45
C VAL A 122 9.79 -6.03 1.17
N THR A 123 10.86 -6.20 0.38
CA THR A 123 11.72 -5.07 -0.02
C THR A 123 11.19 -4.36 -1.27
N ILE A 124 11.57 -3.09 -1.41
CA ILE A 124 11.24 -2.29 -2.61
C ILE A 124 11.81 -2.94 -3.88
N ASP A 125 12.95 -3.63 -3.77
CA ASP A 125 13.60 -4.32 -4.88
C ASP A 125 12.78 -5.53 -5.38
N ARG A 126 12.01 -6.16 -4.51
CA ARG A 126 11.08 -7.23 -4.91
C ARG A 126 9.82 -6.68 -5.60
N LEU A 127 9.36 -5.49 -5.23
CA LEU A 127 8.20 -4.88 -5.87
C LEU A 127 8.45 -4.53 -7.34
N GLN A 128 9.67 -4.17 -7.72
CA GLN A 128 10.01 -3.87 -9.13
C GLN A 128 9.90 -5.10 -10.06
N LEU A 129 10.02 -6.31 -9.49
CA LEU A 129 9.98 -7.59 -10.22
C LEU A 129 8.70 -8.38 -9.92
N LEU A 130 7.70 -7.74 -9.34
CA LEU A 130 6.44 -8.39 -9.02
C LEU A 130 5.75 -8.89 -10.29
N ASP A 131 5.29 -10.14 -10.27
CA ASP A 131 4.51 -10.73 -11.36
C ASP A 131 3.13 -10.09 -11.41
N LEU A 132 3.00 -9.08 -12.25
CA LEU A 132 1.76 -8.36 -12.51
C LEU A 132 1.28 -8.69 -13.92
N PHE A 133 0.04 -9.14 -14.07
CA PHE A 133 -0.54 -9.37 -15.39
C PHE A 133 -0.65 -8.05 -16.18
N PHE A 134 -0.67 -8.15 -17.49
CA PHE A 134 -0.95 -7.04 -18.39
C PHE A 134 -2.23 -7.31 -19.20
N LEU A 135 -3.16 -6.38 -19.12
CA LEU A 135 -4.28 -6.25 -20.05
C LEU A 135 -4.58 -4.75 -20.22
N PRO A 136 -4.59 -4.22 -21.46
CA PRO A 136 -4.74 -2.78 -21.70
C PRO A 136 -5.95 -2.12 -21.02
N HIS A 137 -7.05 -2.87 -20.86
CA HIS A 137 -8.26 -2.40 -20.17
C HIS A 137 -8.08 -2.15 -18.67
N PHE A 138 -7.05 -2.69 -18.05
CA PHE A 138 -6.83 -2.61 -16.60
C PHE A 138 -5.55 -1.88 -16.22
N ASN A 139 -4.46 -2.07 -17.00
CA ASN A 139 -3.17 -1.55 -16.60
C ASN A 139 -2.23 -1.35 -17.80
N GLN A 140 -0.98 -0.97 -17.49
CA GLN A 140 0.12 -0.88 -18.43
C GLN A 140 1.05 -2.10 -18.31
N PRO A 141 1.85 -2.45 -19.36
CA PRO A 141 2.84 -3.53 -19.28
C PRO A 141 3.84 -3.33 -18.13
N LEU A 142 4.20 -2.09 -17.86
CA LEU A 142 4.96 -1.69 -16.68
C LEU A 142 4.04 -0.79 -15.82
N SER A 143 3.44 -1.36 -14.78
CA SER A 143 2.48 -0.68 -13.94
C SER A 143 3.11 0.53 -13.21
N TYR A 144 2.30 1.50 -12.81
CA TYR A 144 2.73 2.64 -11.99
C TYR A 144 3.43 2.20 -10.69
N ILE A 145 3.07 1.03 -10.14
CA ILE A 145 3.70 0.45 -8.95
C ILE A 145 5.14 0.01 -9.26
N ALA A 146 5.32 -0.76 -10.34
CA ALA A 146 6.65 -1.21 -10.74
C ALA A 146 7.55 -0.03 -11.16
N LYS A 147 7.00 0.95 -11.88
CA LYS A 147 7.72 2.19 -12.24
C LYS A 147 8.22 2.94 -11.00
N ALA A 148 7.37 3.11 -10.00
CA ALA A 148 7.76 3.73 -8.73
C ALA A 148 8.88 2.93 -8.04
N ALA A 149 8.74 1.60 -7.96
CA ALA A 149 9.73 0.75 -7.31
C ALA A 149 11.10 0.75 -8.03
N ILE A 150 11.12 0.76 -9.36
CA ILE A 150 12.35 0.85 -10.18
C ILE A 150 13.10 2.17 -9.92
N SER A 151 12.39 3.24 -9.58
CA SER A 151 12.99 4.55 -9.28
C SER A 151 13.70 4.59 -7.92
N ALA A 152 13.58 3.56 -7.09
CA ALA A 152 14.22 3.49 -5.78
C ALA A 152 15.75 3.25 -5.92
N LYS A 153 16.54 4.19 -5.39
CA LYS A 153 18.00 4.16 -5.42
C LYS A 153 18.57 3.69 -4.08
#